data_3675060473d42dec9d8d2ff0c9c4f0d8
#
_entry.id   3675060473d42dec9d8d2ff0c9c4f0d8
#
_cell.length_a   1.000
_cell.length_b   1.000
_cell.length_c   1.000
_cell.angle_alpha   90.00
_cell.angle_beta   90.00
_cell.angle_gamma   90.00
#
_symmetry.space_group_name_H-M   'P 1'
#
loop_
_entity.id
_entity.type
_entity.pdbx_description
1 polymer ?
#
loop_
_entity_poly.entity_id
_entity_poly.type
_entity_poly.pdbx_seq_one_letter_code
_entity_poly.pdbx_strand_id
1 'polypeptide(L)'
;MSKVVIRTKYSSNGKSVGGRFTNYISRRDRVDKTINARRSEVFPKYAAERPGVITMGEHGLFGQEDYVNLHKASKEIYNHNGIVWQQVISLRQTDAERLGYDTPEAWRNLLRSKQFEIASYHRIPAENMKWYAAFHKEEGHYHVHFILFNKQPGGEFLCARDYNRYKDSLTKTIFKDEMKQIYDERQSLRDKI
;
A
#
# COMPACT_ATOMS: atom_id res chain seq x y z
N MET A 1 6.95 -9.64 20.65
CA MET A 1 6.18 -8.46 20.22
C MET A 1 6.02 -8.51 18.72
N SER A 2 4.79 -8.58 18.25
CA SER A 2 4.44 -8.47 16.84
C SER A 2 4.78 -7.06 16.34
N LYS A 3 5.35 -6.94 15.15
CA LYS A 3 5.97 -5.67 14.72
C LYS A 3 5.66 -5.37 13.27
N VAL A 4 5.05 -4.21 13.04
CA VAL A 4 5.01 -3.63 11.69
C VAL A 4 6.40 -3.09 11.37
N VAL A 5 6.95 -3.48 10.23
CA VAL A 5 8.19 -2.93 9.71
C VAL A 5 7.86 -2.04 8.53
N ILE A 6 8.30 -0.80 8.58
CA ILE A 6 8.20 0.13 7.44
C ILE A 6 9.63 0.49 7.02
N ARG A 7 9.93 0.32 5.75
CA ARG A 7 11.15 0.85 5.13
C ARG A 7 10.74 1.91 4.13
N THR A 8 11.35 3.07 4.19
CA THR A 8 11.03 4.18 3.28
C THR A 8 12.29 4.71 2.60
N LYS A 9 12.15 5.01 1.32
CA LYS A 9 13.10 5.78 0.53
C LYS A 9 12.33 6.73 -0.37
N TYR A 10 13.00 7.73 -0.91
CA TYR A 10 12.39 8.65 -1.85
C TYR A 10 13.30 8.91 -3.06
N SER A 11 12.69 9.33 -4.13
CA SER A 11 13.36 9.85 -5.32
C SER A 11 12.89 11.27 -5.55
N SER A 12 13.79 12.16 -6.00
CA SER A 12 13.46 13.57 -6.27
C SER A 12 12.56 13.78 -7.49
N ASN A 13 12.35 12.74 -8.27
CA ASN A 13 11.41 12.70 -9.41
C ASN A 13 10.95 11.28 -9.67
N GLY A 14 9.95 11.13 -10.52
CA GLY A 14 9.33 9.84 -10.84
C GLY A 14 10.08 8.95 -11.83
N LYS A 15 11.11 9.47 -12.53
CA LYS A 15 11.78 8.74 -13.63
C LYS A 15 12.37 7.39 -13.21
N SER A 16 12.96 7.34 -12.01
CA SER A 16 13.56 6.11 -11.47
C SER A 16 12.52 5.13 -10.91
N VAL A 17 11.32 5.60 -10.59
CA VAL A 17 10.24 4.82 -9.95
C VAL A 17 9.20 4.36 -10.97
N GLY A 18 8.83 5.23 -11.90
CA GLY A 18 7.92 4.88 -13.00
C GLY A 18 8.55 3.88 -13.96
N GLY A 19 7.74 3.19 -14.71
CA GLY A 19 8.20 2.22 -15.70
C GLY A 19 8.75 0.95 -15.06
N ARG A 20 10.06 0.81 -14.96
CA ARG A 20 10.69 -0.45 -14.52
C ARG A 20 10.29 -0.87 -13.10
N PHE A 21 10.35 0.04 -12.13
CA PHE A 21 10.05 -0.34 -10.74
C PHE A 21 8.56 -0.63 -10.54
N THR A 22 7.67 0.19 -11.10
CA THR A 22 6.22 -0.03 -11.00
C THR A 22 5.81 -1.33 -11.67
N ASN A 23 6.37 -1.65 -12.85
CA ASN A 23 6.15 -2.93 -13.52
C ASN A 23 6.72 -4.10 -12.72
N TYR A 24 7.92 -3.94 -12.14
CA TYR A 24 8.55 -4.97 -11.31
C TYR A 24 7.68 -5.35 -10.11
N ILE A 25 7.23 -4.38 -9.31
CA ILE A 25 6.44 -4.67 -8.10
C ILE A 25 5.04 -5.21 -8.42
N SER A 26 4.49 -4.92 -9.58
CA SER A 26 3.12 -5.29 -9.96
C SER A 26 3.02 -6.61 -10.74
N ARG A 27 4.13 -7.12 -11.27
CA ARG A 27 4.15 -8.33 -12.13
C ARG A 27 5.04 -9.47 -11.62
N ARG A 28 5.84 -9.25 -10.58
CA ARG A 28 6.72 -10.26 -9.99
C ARG A 28 5.95 -11.53 -9.60
N ASP A 29 6.59 -12.69 -9.64
CA ASP A 29 5.95 -14.00 -9.40
C ASP A 29 5.25 -14.13 -8.04
N ARG A 30 5.72 -13.40 -7.03
CA ARG A 30 5.15 -13.42 -5.67
C ARG A 30 4.12 -12.33 -5.41
N VAL A 31 3.77 -11.51 -6.41
CA VAL A 31 2.71 -10.52 -6.27
C VAL A 31 1.34 -11.20 -6.36
N ASP A 32 0.46 -10.87 -5.44
CA ASP A 32 -0.92 -11.32 -5.50
C ASP A 32 -1.70 -10.50 -6.53
N LYS A 33 -2.11 -11.15 -7.62
CA LYS A 33 -2.81 -10.54 -8.76
C LYS A 33 -4.33 -10.68 -8.67
N THR A 34 -4.85 -11.34 -7.64
CA THR A 34 -6.27 -11.66 -7.49
C THR A 34 -7.17 -10.43 -7.47
N ILE A 35 -6.66 -9.30 -6.97
CA ILE A 35 -7.40 -8.03 -6.88
C ILE A 35 -7.91 -7.53 -8.25
N ASN A 36 -7.24 -7.89 -9.34
CA ASN A 36 -7.60 -7.51 -10.70
C ASN A 36 -8.18 -8.68 -11.51
N ALA A 37 -8.02 -9.94 -11.05
CA ALA A 37 -8.47 -11.12 -11.77
C ALA A 37 -9.99 -11.21 -11.89
N ARG A 38 -10.74 -10.84 -10.84
CA ARG A 38 -12.21 -10.89 -10.82
C ARG A 38 -12.89 -9.96 -11.82
N ARG A 39 -12.18 -8.98 -12.37
CA ARG A 39 -12.73 -8.05 -13.37
C ARG A 39 -12.50 -8.46 -14.82
N SER A 40 -11.52 -9.34 -15.09
CA SER A 40 -11.34 -9.91 -16.42
C SER A 40 -12.54 -10.78 -16.86
N GLU A 41 -13.30 -11.32 -15.90
CA GLU A 41 -14.50 -12.11 -16.15
C GLU A 41 -15.74 -11.25 -16.51
N VAL A 42 -15.74 -9.97 -16.16
CA VAL A 42 -16.89 -9.05 -16.34
C VAL A 42 -16.76 -8.19 -17.60
N PHE A 43 -15.58 -8.03 -18.17
CA PHE A 43 -15.37 -7.32 -19.43
C PHE A 43 -15.53 -8.27 -20.61
N PRO A 44 -16.47 -8.00 -21.55
CA PRO A 44 -16.70 -8.87 -22.70
C PRO A 44 -15.41 -9.10 -23.51
N LYS A 45 -15.25 -10.29 -24.08
CA LYS A 45 -14.21 -10.68 -25.05
C LYS A 45 -13.87 -9.61 -26.09
N TYR A 46 -14.84 -8.79 -26.43
CA TYR A 46 -14.74 -7.66 -27.35
C TYR A 46 -13.69 -6.60 -26.97
N ALA A 47 -13.44 -6.39 -25.69
CA ALA A 47 -12.43 -5.42 -25.24
C ALA A 47 -11.00 -6.01 -25.23
N ALA A 48 -10.87 -7.33 -25.20
CA ALA A 48 -9.59 -8.04 -25.14
C ALA A 48 -8.90 -8.19 -26.53
N GLU A 49 -9.66 -8.04 -27.62
CA GLU A 49 -9.20 -8.33 -28.99
C GLU A 49 -8.73 -7.10 -29.77
N ARG A 50 -8.72 -5.90 -29.16
CA ARG A 50 -8.20 -4.72 -29.88
C ARG A 50 -6.67 -4.69 -29.85
N PRO A 51 -6.00 -4.44 -31.00
CA PRO A 51 -4.55 -4.22 -31.05
C PRO A 51 -4.16 -3.07 -30.10
N GLY A 52 -3.26 -3.34 -29.15
CA GLY A 52 -2.80 -2.37 -28.14
C GLY A 52 -3.51 -2.43 -26.80
N VAL A 53 -4.49 -3.33 -26.60
CA VAL A 53 -5.07 -3.61 -25.26
C VAL A 53 -4.09 -4.48 -24.49
N ILE A 54 -3.45 -3.87 -23.50
CA ILE A 54 -2.71 -4.64 -22.48
C ILE A 54 -3.76 -5.40 -21.69
N THR A 55 -3.71 -6.73 -21.74
CA THR A 55 -4.62 -7.64 -21.04
C THR A 55 -4.73 -7.23 -19.58
N MET A 56 -5.92 -6.80 -19.20
CA MET A 56 -6.26 -6.46 -17.82
C MET A 56 -6.30 -7.77 -17.01
N GLY A 57 -5.68 -7.79 -15.84
CA GLY A 57 -5.65 -8.98 -14.98
C GLY A 57 -4.26 -9.59 -14.76
N GLU A 58 -3.25 -9.16 -15.49
CA GLU A 58 -1.88 -9.69 -15.35
C GLU A 58 -1.01 -8.97 -14.32
N HIS A 59 -1.58 -8.07 -13.51
CA HIS A 59 -0.80 -7.33 -12.52
C HIS A 59 -1.55 -7.18 -11.19
N GLY A 60 -0.78 -7.07 -10.09
CA GLY A 60 -1.29 -6.88 -8.73
C GLY A 60 -1.26 -5.43 -8.25
N LEU A 61 -1.11 -4.44 -9.14
CA LEU A 61 -1.12 -3.03 -8.74
C LEU A 61 -2.54 -2.59 -8.38
N PHE A 62 -2.71 -1.97 -7.22
CA PHE A 62 -3.95 -1.36 -6.75
C PHE A 62 -3.69 0.06 -6.20
N GLY A 63 -4.73 0.82 -5.92
CA GLY A 63 -4.62 2.21 -5.48
C GLY A 63 -5.89 2.74 -4.82
N GLN A 64 -6.03 4.06 -4.84
CA GLN A 64 -7.21 4.75 -4.32
C GLN A 64 -8.48 4.36 -5.10
N GLU A 65 -8.35 4.17 -6.40
CA GLU A 65 -9.44 3.78 -7.30
C GLU A 65 -9.68 2.27 -7.22
N ASP A 66 -10.89 1.84 -7.54
CA ASP A 66 -11.22 0.41 -7.56
C ASP A 66 -10.47 -0.35 -8.64
N TYR A 67 -10.10 0.35 -9.71
CA TYR A 67 -9.33 -0.19 -10.81
C TYR A 67 -8.11 0.69 -11.11
N VAL A 68 -6.96 0.05 -11.28
CA VAL A 68 -5.71 0.73 -11.66
C VAL A 68 -5.25 0.21 -13.02
N ASN A 69 -5.08 1.11 -13.98
CA ASN A 69 -4.41 0.80 -15.24
C ASN A 69 -2.89 0.92 -15.02
N LEU A 70 -2.18 -0.19 -15.12
CA LEU A 70 -0.73 -0.24 -14.84
C LEU A 70 0.07 0.69 -15.75
N HIS A 71 -0.27 0.77 -17.04
CA HIS A 71 0.44 1.65 -17.98
C HIS A 71 0.25 3.12 -17.65
N LYS A 72 -1.01 3.51 -17.35
CA LYS A 72 -1.35 4.87 -16.94
C LYS A 72 -0.66 5.24 -15.64
N ALA A 73 -0.70 4.38 -14.62
CA ALA A 73 -0.04 4.59 -13.34
C ALA A 73 1.49 4.72 -13.49
N SER A 74 2.10 3.84 -14.27
CA SER A 74 3.54 3.85 -14.57
C SER A 74 3.98 5.14 -15.27
N LYS A 75 3.18 5.61 -16.24
CA LYS A 75 3.42 6.87 -16.96
C LYS A 75 3.22 8.10 -16.08
N GLU A 76 2.19 8.10 -15.24
CA GLU A 76 1.91 9.16 -14.28
C GLU A 76 3.09 9.32 -13.30
N ILE A 77 3.55 8.21 -12.70
CA ILE A 77 4.71 8.22 -11.81
C ILE A 77 5.96 8.70 -12.56
N TYR A 78 6.23 8.15 -13.76
CA TYR A 78 7.42 8.51 -14.55
C TYR A 78 7.50 10.00 -14.86
N ASN A 79 6.39 10.62 -15.21
CA ASN A 79 6.31 12.04 -15.57
C ASN A 79 6.25 12.98 -14.35
N HIS A 80 6.18 12.42 -13.13
CA HIS A 80 6.10 13.24 -11.93
C HIS A 80 7.44 13.93 -11.63
N ASN A 81 7.40 15.24 -11.42
CA ASN A 81 8.58 16.09 -11.21
C ASN A 81 8.90 16.39 -9.74
N GLY A 82 8.09 15.89 -8.80
CA GLY A 82 8.27 16.05 -7.36
C GLY A 82 8.76 14.78 -6.69
N ILE A 83 8.79 14.81 -5.37
CA ILE A 83 9.22 13.66 -4.54
C ILE A 83 8.25 12.49 -4.72
N VAL A 84 8.82 11.32 -4.97
CA VAL A 84 8.10 10.03 -4.96
C VAL A 84 8.66 9.17 -3.83
N TRP A 85 7.84 8.88 -2.83
CA TRP A 85 8.19 7.93 -1.78
C TRP A 85 7.93 6.51 -2.23
N GLN A 86 8.84 5.62 -1.88
CA GLN A 86 8.75 4.19 -2.06
C GLN A 86 8.86 3.54 -0.69
N GLN A 87 7.80 2.90 -0.26
CA GLN A 87 7.73 2.28 1.05
C GLN A 87 7.50 0.78 0.92
N VAL A 88 8.01 0.03 1.87
CA VAL A 88 7.69 -1.38 2.07
C VAL A 88 7.13 -1.52 3.47
N ILE A 89 5.88 -1.94 3.59
CA ILE A 89 5.19 -2.19 4.85
C ILE A 89 5.06 -3.69 5.00
N SER A 90 5.67 -4.27 6.04
CA SER A 90 5.76 -5.72 6.22
C SER A 90 5.20 -6.17 7.55
N LEU A 91 4.57 -7.36 7.54
CA LEU A 91 4.18 -8.14 8.70
C LEU A 91 4.84 -9.52 8.62
N ARG A 92 5.05 -10.16 9.77
CA ARG A 92 5.33 -11.60 9.78
C ARG A 92 4.17 -12.35 9.16
N GLN A 93 4.44 -13.39 8.42
CA GLN A 93 3.42 -14.21 7.79
C GLN A 93 2.34 -14.65 8.78
N THR A 94 2.75 -15.19 9.93
CA THR A 94 1.83 -15.66 10.98
C THR A 94 0.92 -14.55 11.53
N ASP A 95 1.45 -13.32 11.67
CA ASP A 95 0.66 -12.18 12.11
C ASP A 95 -0.30 -11.72 11.00
N ALA A 96 0.17 -11.67 9.74
CA ALA A 96 -0.66 -11.27 8.62
C ALA A 96 -1.85 -12.21 8.41
N GLU A 97 -1.63 -13.52 8.44
CA GLU A 97 -2.68 -14.54 8.32
C GLU A 97 -3.68 -14.46 9.47
N ARG A 98 -3.20 -14.39 10.70
CA ARG A 98 -4.03 -14.30 11.90
C ARG A 98 -4.88 -13.03 11.99
N LEU A 99 -4.35 -11.91 11.50
CA LEU A 99 -5.02 -10.60 11.54
C LEU A 99 -5.79 -10.28 10.25
N GLY A 100 -5.83 -11.20 9.27
CA GLY A 100 -6.56 -11.03 8.02
C GLY A 100 -5.89 -10.07 7.02
N TYR A 101 -4.56 -9.87 7.10
CA TYR A 101 -3.76 -9.09 6.15
C TYR A 101 -3.02 -9.99 5.15
N ASP A 102 -3.62 -11.11 4.77
CA ASP A 102 -3.09 -12.07 3.80
C ASP A 102 -3.66 -11.90 2.39
N THR A 103 -4.43 -10.83 2.15
CA THR A 103 -5.04 -10.49 0.86
C THR A 103 -4.72 -9.05 0.44
N PRO A 104 -4.65 -8.76 -0.87
CA PRO A 104 -4.43 -7.39 -1.35
C PRO A 104 -5.60 -6.46 -1.02
N GLU A 105 -6.83 -6.98 -0.90
CA GLU A 105 -8.01 -6.21 -0.50
C GLU A 105 -7.88 -5.66 0.93
N ALA A 106 -7.40 -6.48 1.87
CA ALA A 106 -7.19 -6.05 3.25
C ALA A 106 -6.18 -4.89 3.31
N TRP A 107 -5.07 -5.00 2.60
CA TRP A 107 -4.08 -3.93 2.50
C TRP A 107 -4.62 -2.68 1.81
N ARG A 108 -5.39 -2.83 0.74
CA ARG A 108 -6.06 -1.69 0.08
C ARG A 108 -6.98 -0.96 1.04
N ASN A 109 -7.81 -1.69 1.77
CA ASN A 109 -8.75 -1.13 2.73
C ASN A 109 -8.02 -0.41 3.87
N LEU A 110 -6.94 -0.99 4.40
CA LEU A 110 -6.08 -0.35 5.39
C LEU A 110 -5.51 0.98 4.86
N LEU A 111 -4.89 0.96 3.68
CA LEU A 111 -4.25 2.16 3.11
C LEU A 111 -5.29 3.24 2.79
N ARG A 112 -6.48 2.88 2.29
CA ARG A 112 -7.59 3.80 2.07
C ARG A 112 -8.08 4.42 3.37
N SER A 113 -8.27 3.63 4.42
CA SER A 113 -8.71 4.13 5.73
C SER A 113 -7.70 5.08 6.38
N LYS A 114 -6.42 4.92 6.07
CA LYS A 114 -5.31 5.70 6.62
C LYS A 114 -4.79 6.81 5.69
N GLN A 115 -5.33 6.95 4.49
CA GLN A 115 -4.76 7.86 3.48
C GLN A 115 -4.65 9.32 3.95
N PHE A 116 -5.60 9.83 4.71
CA PHE A 116 -5.55 11.21 5.24
C PHE A 116 -4.45 11.39 6.28
N GLU A 117 -4.27 10.42 7.18
CA GLU A 117 -3.17 10.43 8.14
C GLU A 117 -1.82 10.31 7.44
N ILE A 118 -1.70 9.40 6.46
CA ILE A 118 -0.47 9.21 5.69
C ILE A 118 -0.10 10.49 4.94
N ALA A 119 -1.07 11.15 4.31
CA ALA A 119 -0.88 12.42 3.65
C ALA A 119 -0.35 13.49 4.64
N SER A 120 -0.96 13.60 5.82
CA SER A 120 -0.55 14.53 6.86
C SER A 120 0.89 14.31 7.33
N TYR A 121 1.31 13.04 7.54
CA TYR A 121 2.69 12.72 7.93
C TYR A 121 3.72 13.09 6.87
N HIS A 122 3.33 13.03 5.59
CA HIS A 122 4.17 13.41 4.46
C HIS A 122 4.03 14.90 4.07
N ARG A 123 3.22 15.65 4.81
CA ARG A 123 2.88 17.06 4.53
C ARG A 123 2.33 17.27 3.12
N ILE A 124 1.52 16.33 2.67
CA ILE A 124 0.81 16.39 1.40
C ILE A 124 -0.64 16.79 1.70
N PRO A 125 -1.21 17.80 1.03
CA PRO A 125 -2.64 18.06 1.08
C PRO A 125 -3.40 16.79 0.70
N ALA A 126 -4.40 16.39 1.48
CA ALA A 126 -5.05 15.08 1.35
C ALA A 126 -5.65 14.85 -0.05
N GLU A 127 -6.21 15.89 -0.65
CA GLU A 127 -6.76 15.89 -2.01
C GLU A 127 -5.70 15.74 -3.11
N ASN A 128 -4.45 16.07 -2.78
CA ASN A 128 -3.33 15.99 -3.70
C ASN A 128 -2.52 14.70 -3.56
N MET A 129 -2.75 13.91 -2.50
CA MET A 129 -2.04 12.64 -2.37
C MET A 129 -2.52 11.64 -3.43
N LYS A 130 -1.59 11.09 -4.18
CA LYS A 130 -1.80 9.94 -5.08
C LYS A 130 -0.93 8.80 -4.61
N TRP A 131 -1.48 7.58 -4.68
CA TRP A 131 -0.73 6.40 -4.29
C TRP A 131 -1.11 5.15 -5.08
N TYR A 132 -0.14 4.24 -5.16
CA TYR A 132 -0.26 2.91 -5.73
C TYR A 132 0.43 1.90 -4.84
N ALA A 133 -0.06 0.66 -4.83
CA ALA A 133 0.55 -0.40 -4.04
C ALA A 133 0.45 -1.76 -4.74
N ALA A 134 1.31 -2.69 -4.33
CA ALA A 134 1.28 -4.09 -4.75
C ALA A 134 1.61 -4.99 -3.56
N PHE A 135 0.79 -6.01 -3.34
CA PHE A 135 0.94 -6.93 -2.24
C PHE A 135 1.73 -8.18 -2.68
N HIS A 136 2.68 -8.57 -1.85
CA HIS A 136 3.56 -9.71 -2.08
C HIS A 136 3.47 -10.71 -0.92
N LYS A 137 3.24 -11.97 -1.26
CA LYS A 137 3.32 -13.11 -0.33
C LYS A 137 4.71 -13.73 -0.42
N GLU A 138 5.60 -13.37 0.49
CA GLU A 138 6.90 -14.03 0.63
C GLU A 138 6.91 -14.90 1.87
N GLU A 139 7.52 -16.09 1.76
CA GLU A 139 7.67 -16.99 2.90
C GLU A 139 8.34 -16.28 4.08
N GLY A 140 7.74 -16.44 5.25
CA GLY A 140 8.18 -15.81 6.50
C GLY A 140 7.67 -14.37 6.69
N HIS A 141 7.34 -13.61 5.64
CA HIS A 141 6.80 -12.27 5.77
C HIS A 141 5.97 -11.85 4.56
N TYR A 142 4.82 -11.25 4.82
CA TYR A 142 3.99 -10.61 3.81
C TYR A 142 4.24 -9.11 3.81
N HIS A 143 4.27 -8.51 2.64
CA HIS A 143 4.55 -7.08 2.53
C HIS A 143 3.82 -6.43 1.36
N VAL A 144 3.64 -5.13 1.50
CA VAL A 144 3.13 -4.28 0.44
C VAL A 144 4.18 -3.27 0.02
N HIS A 145 4.45 -3.20 -1.28
CA HIS A 145 5.14 -2.07 -1.88
C HIS A 145 4.15 -0.94 -2.04
N PHE A 146 4.46 0.22 -1.49
CA PHE A 146 3.60 1.38 -1.45
C PHE A 146 4.32 2.59 -2.03
N ILE A 147 3.79 3.14 -3.11
CA ILE A 147 4.31 4.32 -3.80
C ILE A 147 3.33 5.44 -3.54
N LEU A 148 3.82 6.60 -3.08
CA LEU A 148 2.98 7.79 -2.90
C LEU A 148 3.72 9.08 -3.31
N PHE A 149 2.95 10.05 -3.75
CA PHE A 149 3.46 11.36 -4.18
C PHE A 149 2.37 12.43 -4.10
N ASN A 150 2.81 13.70 -4.11
CA ASN A 150 1.94 14.86 -4.17
C ASN A 150 1.68 15.22 -5.65
N LYS A 151 0.42 15.17 -6.12
CA LYS A 151 0.05 15.57 -7.50
C LYS A 151 0.48 16.99 -7.85
N GLN A 152 0.56 17.87 -6.84
CA GLN A 152 1.05 19.23 -6.96
C GLN A 152 2.31 19.39 -6.10
N PRO A 153 3.50 19.08 -6.64
CA PRO A 153 4.75 19.09 -5.87
C PRO A 153 5.02 20.43 -5.18
N GLY A 154 5.45 20.36 -3.93
CA GLY A 154 5.89 21.52 -3.15
C GLY A 154 5.62 21.37 -1.65
N GLY A 155 6.67 21.48 -0.85
CA GLY A 155 6.58 21.46 0.60
C GLY A 155 6.40 20.08 1.26
N GLU A 156 6.28 19.02 0.48
CA GLU A 156 6.19 17.67 1.00
C GLU A 156 7.48 17.22 1.70
N PHE A 157 7.35 16.63 2.87
CA PHE A 157 8.48 16.19 3.68
C PHE A 157 8.04 15.16 4.74
N LEU A 158 8.86 14.17 4.99
CA LEU A 158 8.67 13.17 6.05
C LEU A 158 9.85 13.25 7.04
N CYS A 159 9.63 13.85 8.21
CA CYS A 159 10.65 13.88 9.26
C CYS A 159 10.63 12.59 10.10
N ALA A 160 11.70 12.36 10.87
CA ALA A 160 11.84 11.17 11.73
C ALA A 160 10.69 11.03 12.74
N ARG A 161 10.22 12.15 13.34
CA ARG A 161 9.09 12.16 14.27
C ARG A 161 7.79 11.72 13.59
N ASP A 162 7.51 12.25 12.41
CA ASP A 162 6.28 11.94 11.67
C ASP A 162 6.34 10.52 11.09
N TYR A 163 7.52 10.03 10.71
CA TYR A 163 7.74 8.62 10.36
C TYR A 163 7.43 7.68 11.52
N ASN A 164 7.87 7.98 12.74
CA ASN A 164 7.57 7.17 13.90
C ASN A 164 6.07 7.18 14.24
N ARG A 165 5.40 8.34 14.17
CA ARG A 165 3.95 8.46 14.36
C ARG A 165 3.17 7.66 13.30
N TYR A 166 3.59 7.74 12.06
CA TYR A 166 3.03 6.95 10.97
C TYR A 166 3.11 5.46 11.22
N LYS A 167 4.30 4.98 11.62
CA LYS A 167 4.52 3.58 11.98
C LYS A 167 3.66 3.16 13.17
N ASP A 168 3.57 3.98 14.20
CA ASP A 168 2.75 3.72 15.38
C ASP A 168 1.26 3.68 15.03
N SER A 169 0.79 4.57 14.18
CA SER A 169 -0.60 4.60 13.71
C SER A 169 -0.97 3.33 12.97
N LEU A 170 -0.13 2.87 12.03
CA LEU A 170 -0.36 1.61 11.33
C LEU A 170 -0.32 0.41 12.29
N THR A 171 0.64 0.37 13.20
CA THR A 171 0.75 -0.70 14.20
C THR A 171 -0.49 -0.78 15.07
N LYS A 172 -0.95 0.34 15.60
CA LYS A 172 -2.18 0.42 16.42
C LYS A 172 -3.42 -0.04 15.65
N THR A 173 -3.51 0.29 14.37
CA THR A 173 -4.65 -0.11 13.54
C THR A 173 -4.63 -1.60 13.24
N ILE A 174 -3.49 -2.15 12.86
CA ILE A 174 -3.32 -3.56 12.49
C ILE A 174 -3.55 -4.47 13.71
N PHE A 175 -3.04 -4.07 14.88
CA PHE A 175 -3.11 -4.86 16.13
C PHE A 175 -4.20 -4.38 17.10
N LYS A 176 -5.22 -3.66 16.61
CA LYS A 176 -6.25 -3.00 17.45
C LYS A 176 -6.94 -3.95 18.41
N ASP A 177 -7.36 -5.11 17.93
CA ASP A 177 -8.15 -6.04 18.73
C ASP A 177 -7.30 -6.72 19.81
N GLU A 178 -6.04 -7.03 19.52
CA GLU A 178 -5.08 -7.57 20.50
C GLU A 178 -4.77 -6.54 21.59
N MET A 179 -4.56 -5.29 21.20
CA MET A 179 -4.31 -4.22 22.18
C MET A 179 -5.51 -4.01 23.10
N LYS A 180 -6.73 -4.14 22.57
CA LYS A 180 -7.96 -4.07 23.38
C LYS A 180 -8.03 -5.22 24.36
N GLN A 181 -7.80 -6.46 23.92
CA GLN A 181 -7.80 -7.64 24.82
C GLN A 181 -6.78 -7.49 25.96
N ILE A 182 -5.55 -7.07 25.66
CA ILE A 182 -4.53 -6.83 26.69
C ILE A 182 -4.96 -5.74 27.67
N TYR A 183 -5.63 -4.69 27.19
CA TYR A 183 -6.14 -3.64 28.05
C TYR A 183 -7.24 -4.16 28.97
N ASP A 184 -8.21 -4.88 28.46
CA ASP A 184 -9.33 -5.44 29.19
C ASP A 184 -8.85 -6.45 30.26
N GLU A 185 -7.88 -7.31 29.94
CA GLU A 185 -7.24 -8.23 30.88
C GLU A 185 -6.54 -7.49 32.05
N ARG A 186 -5.77 -6.43 31.72
CA ARG A 186 -5.11 -5.60 32.74
C ARG A 186 -6.12 -4.88 33.65
N GLN A 187 -7.22 -4.41 33.09
CA GLN A 187 -8.27 -3.77 33.87
C GLN A 187 -8.92 -4.78 34.83
N SER A 188 -9.28 -5.97 34.35
CA SER A 188 -9.87 -7.03 35.15
C SER A 188 -8.97 -7.51 36.28
N LEU A 189 -7.65 -7.47 36.10
CA LEU A 189 -6.68 -7.79 37.16
C LEU A 189 -6.60 -6.69 38.21
N ARG A 190 -6.70 -5.43 37.85
CA ARG A 190 -6.74 -4.31 38.82
C ARG A 190 -7.99 -4.31 39.66
N ASP A 191 -9.14 -4.66 39.06
CA ASP A 191 -10.43 -4.68 39.76
C ASP A 191 -10.55 -5.87 40.76
N LYS A 192 -9.58 -6.81 40.73
CA LYS A 192 -9.51 -7.95 41.66
C LYS A 192 -8.58 -7.73 42.85
N ILE A 193 -7.90 -6.59 42.93
CA ILE A 193 -6.99 -6.20 44.03
C ILE A 193 -7.68 -5.16 44.90
#